data_b955f89d6aca63d3a54abe120b04169a
#
_entry.id   b955f89d6aca63d3a54abe120b04169a
#
_cell.length_a   1.000
_cell.length_b   1.000
_cell.length_c   1.000
_cell.angle_alpha   90.00
_cell.angle_beta   90.00
_cell.angle_gamma   90.00
#
_symmetry.space_group_name_H-M   'P 1'
#
loop_
_entity.id
_entity.type
_entity.pdbx_description
1 polymer ?
#
loop_
_entity_poly.entity_id
_entity_poly.type
_entity_poly.pdbx_seq_one_letter_code
_entity_poly.pdbx_strand_id
1 'polypeptide(L)'
;MHLPVTPTPVTPTPTPHVKPLKKVTKVKAVRYSTTAVKVSWKRTKQAEYYHVYYKLEKNRKYKLAGTTQNDHFLVKKLKNKKTYLFYVTAGKTKKESSSDSQPSAKKKMTMKKYQRKVVFAGDSICEGIAYEGGFPTMHLDAKKKVVAYRGLNTVTFHTKRIFKGRTGLQKLIAENPYRVYMMLGMNEIHYRPASQMISEYKDMIEAIQQADPNTDIVLCAVSPVTRAEKARHPGMKQIPIFNRRLKKLAKKMGLKYLDYTDFLKDSGGFLKAGYAMDIIGSRLRMLNLER
;
A
#
# COMPACT_ATOMS: atom_id res chain seq x y z
N MET A 1 66.66 -31.48 -47.32
CA MET A 1 65.27 -31.98 -47.09
C MET A 1 64.82 -31.64 -45.68
N HIS A 2 63.91 -30.70 -45.54
CA HIS A 2 63.36 -30.31 -44.24
C HIS A 2 62.03 -31.05 -44.08
N LEU A 3 61.92 -31.92 -43.09
CA LEU A 3 60.66 -32.63 -42.79
C LEU A 3 59.71 -31.68 -42.11
N PRO A 4 58.41 -31.67 -42.43
CA PRO A 4 57.44 -30.84 -41.76
C PRO A 4 57.11 -31.36 -40.34
N VAL A 5 57.25 -30.49 -39.33
CA VAL A 5 56.87 -30.74 -37.93
C VAL A 5 55.34 -30.67 -37.84
N THR A 6 54.73 -31.83 -37.58
CA THR A 6 53.28 -31.91 -37.29
C THR A 6 52.99 -31.26 -35.94
N PRO A 7 52.00 -30.34 -35.84
CA PRO A 7 51.64 -29.72 -34.56
C PRO A 7 50.95 -30.77 -33.64
N THR A 8 51.45 -30.87 -32.42
CA THR A 8 50.87 -31.73 -31.37
C THR A 8 49.45 -31.25 -31.03
N PRO A 9 48.46 -32.19 -30.92
CA PRO A 9 47.12 -31.80 -30.55
C PRO A 9 47.07 -31.22 -29.13
N VAL A 10 46.59 -29.99 -29.02
CA VAL A 10 46.37 -29.28 -27.73
C VAL A 10 45.19 -29.90 -27.03
N THR A 11 45.44 -30.60 -25.95
CA THR A 11 44.38 -31.17 -25.09
C THR A 11 43.54 -30.00 -24.52
N PRO A 12 42.23 -29.98 -24.65
CA PRO A 12 41.42 -28.89 -24.13
C PRO A 12 41.54 -28.89 -22.59
N THR A 13 41.96 -27.75 -22.04
CA THR A 13 42.02 -27.52 -20.60
C THR A 13 40.61 -27.76 -20.01
N PRO A 14 40.45 -28.60 -18.98
CA PRO A 14 39.14 -28.83 -18.38
C PRO A 14 38.58 -27.56 -17.81
N THR A 15 37.39 -27.16 -18.28
CA THR A 15 36.65 -25.99 -17.76
C THR A 15 36.41 -26.20 -16.26
N PRO A 16 36.77 -25.23 -15.41
CA PRO A 16 36.61 -25.37 -13.96
C PRO A 16 35.14 -25.65 -13.59
N HIS A 17 34.90 -26.76 -12.93
CA HIS A 17 33.59 -27.18 -12.45
C HIS A 17 33.13 -26.22 -11.34
N VAL A 18 32.41 -25.17 -11.69
CA VAL A 18 31.87 -24.20 -10.71
C VAL A 18 30.73 -24.86 -9.96
N LYS A 19 30.93 -25.09 -8.66
CA LYS A 19 29.89 -25.68 -7.79
C LYS A 19 28.64 -24.82 -7.78
N PRO A 20 27.45 -25.37 -8.08
CA PRO A 20 26.21 -24.64 -8.08
C PRO A 20 25.87 -24.01 -6.72
N LEU A 21 25.23 -22.84 -6.73
CA LEU A 21 24.78 -22.18 -5.51
C LEU A 21 23.72 -23.00 -4.77
N LYS A 22 23.62 -22.78 -3.45
CA LYS A 22 22.57 -23.41 -2.64
C LYS A 22 21.20 -22.97 -3.09
N LYS A 23 20.25 -23.89 -3.10
CA LYS A 23 18.85 -23.67 -3.43
C LYS A 23 18.22 -22.55 -2.60
N VAL A 24 17.41 -21.69 -3.26
CA VAL A 24 16.66 -20.63 -2.58
C VAL A 24 15.58 -21.20 -1.67
N THR A 25 15.50 -20.68 -0.44
CA THR A 25 14.57 -21.17 0.59
C THR A 25 13.57 -20.10 1.02
N LYS A 26 12.54 -20.50 1.79
CA LYS A 26 11.50 -19.62 2.35
C LYS A 26 10.79 -18.77 1.29
N VAL A 27 10.63 -19.31 0.08
CA VAL A 27 9.91 -18.60 -0.99
C VAL A 27 8.45 -18.44 -0.61
N LYS A 28 7.95 -17.22 -0.75
CA LYS A 28 6.55 -16.83 -0.56
C LYS A 28 6.05 -16.16 -1.83
N ALA A 29 4.81 -16.43 -2.22
CA ALA A 29 4.12 -15.69 -3.27
C ALA A 29 2.89 -15.05 -2.65
N VAL A 30 2.82 -13.74 -2.67
CA VAL A 30 1.73 -12.97 -2.08
C VAL A 30 1.13 -12.09 -3.17
N ARG A 31 -0.19 -12.03 -3.23
CA ARG A 31 -0.85 -11.16 -4.17
C ARG A 31 -0.52 -9.71 -3.85
N TYR A 32 -0.07 -8.99 -4.86
CA TYR A 32 0.29 -7.57 -4.74
C TYR A 32 -0.81 -6.66 -5.32
N SER A 33 -1.40 -7.06 -6.46
CA SER A 33 -2.50 -6.34 -7.10
C SER A 33 -3.41 -7.31 -7.87
N THR A 34 -4.37 -6.77 -8.62
CA THR A 34 -5.25 -7.55 -9.50
C THR A 34 -4.49 -8.33 -10.57
N THR A 35 -3.31 -7.85 -10.96
CA THR A 35 -2.49 -8.38 -12.07
C THR A 35 -1.04 -8.61 -11.69
N ALA A 36 -0.69 -8.55 -10.37
CA ALA A 36 0.67 -8.72 -9.90
C ALA A 36 0.78 -9.58 -8.64
N VAL A 37 1.89 -10.30 -8.51
CA VAL A 37 2.27 -11.12 -7.35
C VAL A 37 3.67 -10.72 -6.92
N LYS A 38 3.85 -10.41 -5.63
CA LYS A 38 5.17 -10.25 -5.00
C LYS A 38 5.67 -11.62 -4.61
N VAL A 39 6.78 -12.04 -5.19
CA VAL A 39 7.52 -13.23 -4.80
C VAL A 39 8.69 -12.79 -3.95
N SER A 40 8.86 -13.37 -2.75
CA SER A 40 9.95 -13.04 -1.81
C SER A 40 10.58 -14.32 -1.27
N TRP A 41 11.83 -14.23 -0.80
CA TRP A 41 12.60 -15.38 -0.33
C TRP A 41 13.66 -15.00 0.71
N LYS A 42 14.30 -15.99 1.31
CA LYS A 42 15.48 -15.78 2.14
C LYS A 42 16.71 -15.68 1.22
N ARG A 43 17.55 -14.66 1.42
CA ARG A 43 18.81 -14.52 0.67
C ARG A 43 19.69 -15.75 0.82
N THR A 44 20.27 -16.20 -0.28
CA THR A 44 21.24 -17.30 -0.35
C THR A 44 22.65 -16.71 -0.24
N LYS A 45 23.52 -17.28 0.57
CA LYS A 45 24.93 -16.86 0.64
C LYS A 45 25.59 -17.00 -0.73
N GLN A 46 26.47 -16.06 -1.08
CA GLN A 46 27.19 -15.99 -2.36
C GLN A 46 26.32 -15.73 -3.61
N ALA A 47 25.02 -15.55 -3.46
CA ALA A 47 24.14 -15.14 -4.56
C ALA A 47 24.18 -13.62 -4.72
N GLU A 48 24.41 -13.16 -5.93
CA GLU A 48 24.36 -11.75 -6.31
C GLU A 48 23.06 -11.41 -7.01
N TYR A 49 22.52 -12.36 -7.75
CA TYR A 49 21.28 -12.24 -8.52
C TYR A 49 20.32 -13.37 -8.21
N TYR A 50 19.05 -13.10 -8.47
CA TYR A 50 17.96 -14.07 -8.41
C TYR A 50 17.14 -13.99 -9.68
N HIS A 51 16.88 -15.15 -10.29
CA HIS A 51 16.04 -15.27 -11.48
C HIS A 51 14.68 -15.81 -11.04
N VAL A 52 13.63 -15.07 -11.35
CA VAL A 52 12.26 -15.40 -10.95
C VAL A 52 11.49 -15.92 -12.12
N TYR A 53 10.93 -17.10 -11.98
CA TYR A 53 10.19 -17.79 -13.03
C TYR A 53 8.73 -17.95 -12.67
N TYR A 54 7.89 -17.94 -13.68
CA TYR A 54 6.47 -18.20 -13.53
C TYR A 54 5.90 -18.97 -14.74
N LYS A 55 4.78 -19.64 -14.52
CA LYS A 55 3.94 -20.19 -15.58
C LYS A 55 2.47 -20.19 -15.14
N LEU A 56 1.55 -20.25 -16.09
CA LEU A 56 0.19 -20.73 -15.80
C LEU A 56 0.28 -22.18 -15.34
N GLU A 57 -0.52 -22.57 -14.35
CA GLU A 57 -0.50 -23.94 -13.82
C GLU A 57 -0.65 -25.01 -14.92
N LYS A 58 -1.55 -24.77 -15.90
CA LYS A 58 -1.79 -25.66 -17.03
C LYS A 58 -0.68 -25.69 -18.09
N ASN A 59 0.24 -24.74 -18.09
CA ASN A 59 1.31 -24.68 -19.09
C ASN A 59 2.47 -25.61 -18.69
N ARG A 60 3.14 -26.19 -19.69
CA ARG A 60 4.31 -27.06 -19.45
C ARG A 60 5.56 -26.25 -19.09
N LYS A 61 5.85 -25.16 -19.82
CA LYS A 61 7.10 -24.39 -19.72
C LYS A 61 6.96 -23.18 -18.80
N TYR A 62 7.99 -22.93 -17.98
CA TYR A 62 8.17 -21.70 -17.24
C TYR A 62 8.74 -20.59 -18.11
N LYS A 63 8.44 -19.34 -17.75
CA LYS A 63 9.01 -18.14 -18.37
C LYS A 63 9.76 -17.37 -17.30
N LEU A 64 10.88 -16.75 -17.65
CA LEU A 64 11.57 -15.82 -16.81
C LEU A 64 10.70 -14.56 -16.65
N ALA A 65 10.35 -14.20 -15.41
CA ALA A 65 9.65 -12.97 -15.09
C ALA A 65 10.63 -11.80 -15.03
N GLY A 66 11.85 -12.06 -14.60
CA GLY A 66 12.94 -11.11 -14.51
C GLY A 66 14.01 -11.51 -13.49
N THR A 67 15.03 -10.68 -13.42
CA THR A 67 16.20 -10.86 -12.57
C THR A 67 16.31 -9.68 -11.59
N THR A 68 16.77 -9.94 -10.35
CA THR A 68 16.92 -8.93 -9.31
C THR A 68 18.07 -9.28 -8.37
N GLN A 69 18.66 -8.27 -7.73
CA GLN A 69 19.61 -8.41 -6.63
C GLN A 69 18.92 -8.35 -5.25
N ASN A 70 17.61 -8.02 -5.22
CA ASN A 70 16.82 -7.97 -4.01
C ASN A 70 16.36 -9.36 -3.57
N ASP A 71 15.79 -9.47 -2.40
CA ASP A 71 15.18 -10.68 -1.84
C ASP A 71 13.71 -10.84 -2.23
N HIS A 72 13.25 -10.04 -3.19
CA HIS A 72 11.89 -10.07 -3.72
C HIS A 72 11.84 -9.56 -5.16
N PHE A 73 10.76 -9.94 -5.85
CA PHE A 73 10.46 -9.49 -7.22
C PHE A 73 8.95 -9.38 -7.44
N LEU A 74 8.54 -8.38 -8.23
CA LEU A 74 7.14 -8.16 -8.56
C LEU A 74 6.83 -8.68 -9.97
N VAL A 75 6.17 -9.83 -10.05
CA VAL A 75 5.69 -10.40 -11.31
C VAL A 75 4.40 -9.71 -11.71
N LYS A 76 4.42 -8.96 -12.82
CA LYS A 76 3.32 -8.12 -13.32
C LYS A 76 2.59 -8.76 -14.51
N LYS A 77 1.50 -8.13 -14.97
CA LYS A 77 0.71 -8.51 -16.16
C LYS A 77 0.09 -9.93 -16.08
N LEU A 78 -0.20 -10.40 -14.88
CA LEU A 78 -0.88 -11.66 -14.67
C LEU A 78 -2.38 -11.51 -14.95
N LYS A 79 -3.00 -12.54 -15.54
CA LYS A 79 -4.43 -12.56 -15.87
C LYS A 79 -5.28 -12.96 -14.66
N ASN A 80 -6.38 -12.25 -14.41
CA ASN A 80 -7.36 -12.59 -13.38
C ASN A 80 -7.96 -13.98 -13.60
N LYS A 81 -8.46 -14.61 -12.54
CA LYS A 81 -9.07 -15.95 -12.53
C LYS A 81 -8.16 -17.06 -13.05
N LYS A 82 -6.84 -16.83 -13.08
CA LYS A 82 -5.85 -17.86 -13.49
C LYS A 82 -4.96 -18.22 -12.30
N THR A 83 -4.48 -19.45 -12.29
CA THR A 83 -3.53 -19.96 -11.30
C THR A 83 -2.14 -19.99 -11.91
N TYR A 84 -1.18 -19.49 -11.15
CA TYR A 84 0.22 -19.42 -11.52
C TYR A 84 1.09 -20.19 -10.54
N LEU A 85 2.17 -20.76 -11.05
CA LEU A 85 3.26 -21.35 -10.26
C LEU A 85 4.50 -20.50 -10.42
N PHE A 86 5.22 -20.29 -9.32
CA PHE A 86 6.44 -19.50 -9.24
C PHE A 86 7.56 -20.32 -8.64
N TYR A 87 8.78 -20.10 -9.09
CA TYR A 87 10.01 -20.53 -8.41
C TYR A 87 11.11 -19.48 -8.62
N VAL A 88 12.21 -19.61 -7.88
CA VAL A 88 13.35 -18.72 -7.92
C VAL A 88 14.63 -19.56 -7.93
N THR A 89 15.61 -19.15 -8.73
CA THR A 89 17.00 -19.62 -8.66
C THR A 89 17.92 -18.51 -8.19
N ALA A 90 19.05 -18.87 -7.60
CA ALA A 90 20.12 -17.95 -7.21
C ALA A 90 21.28 -18.07 -8.19
N GLY A 91 21.82 -16.95 -8.63
CA GLY A 91 22.92 -16.87 -9.59
C GLY A 91 23.99 -15.87 -9.14
N LYS A 92 25.19 -15.94 -9.75
CA LYS A 92 26.26 -14.97 -9.59
C LYS A 92 26.23 -13.89 -10.66
N THR A 93 25.54 -14.12 -11.75
CA THR A 93 25.45 -13.23 -12.90
C THR A 93 24.01 -12.81 -13.18
N LYS A 94 23.86 -11.69 -13.88
CA LYS A 94 22.53 -11.21 -14.33
C LYS A 94 21.90 -12.11 -15.38
N LYS A 95 22.71 -12.85 -16.14
CA LYS A 95 22.25 -13.89 -17.07
C LYS A 95 22.23 -15.23 -16.35
N GLU A 96 21.32 -16.11 -16.74
CA GLU A 96 21.28 -17.50 -16.29
C GLU A 96 22.57 -18.23 -16.66
N SER A 97 23.04 -19.10 -15.78
CA SER A 97 24.27 -19.87 -16.01
C SER A 97 24.14 -21.28 -15.43
N SER A 98 25.02 -22.19 -15.85
CA SER A 98 25.10 -23.56 -15.31
C SER A 98 25.47 -23.60 -13.82
N SER A 99 26.03 -22.51 -13.28
CA SER A 99 26.35 -22.36 -11.85
C SER A 99 25.17 -21.88 -11.00
N ASP A 100 24.02 -21.58 -11.61
CA ASP A 100 22.83 -21.18 -10.86
C ASP A 100 22.32 -22.33 -9.98
N SER A 101 21.66 -21.96 -8.88
CA SER A 101 21.09 -22.95 -7.97
C SER A 101 19.97 -23.76 -8.64
N GLN A 102 19.71 -24.94 -8.12
CA GLN A 102 18.49 -25.66 -8.43
C GLN A 102 17.24 -24.81 -8.12
N PRO A 103 16.13 -25.01 -8.85
CA PRO A 103 14.88 -24.30 -8.60
C PRO A 103 14.40 -24.43 -7.16
N SER A 104 13.92 -23.35 -6.58
CA SER A 104 13.28 -23.37 -5.26
C SER A 104 12.02 -24.25 -5.23
N ALA A 105 11.46 -24.47 -4.05
CA ALA A 105 10.10 -25.01 -3.94
C ALA A 105 9.11 -24.13 -4.70
N LYS A 106 8.25 -24.75 -5.50
CA LYS A 106 7.23 -24.07 -6.29
C LYS A 106 6.17 -23.46 -5.38
N LYS A 107 5.72 -22.23 -5.67
CA LYS A 107 4.64 -21.55 -4.98
C LYS A 107 3.48 -21.30 -5.91
N LYS A 108 2.30 -21.75 -5.49
CA LYS A 108 1.04 -21.59 -6.22
C LYS A 108 0.30 -20.34 -5.78
N MET A 109 -0.21 -19.57 -6.72
CA MET A 109 -1.07 -18.41 -6.47
C MET A 109 -2.20 -18.34 -7.49
N THR A 110 -3.44 -18.35 -6.99
CA THR A 110 -4.62 -18.15 -7.84
C THR A 110 -5.00 -16.67 -7.82
N MET A 111 -5.04 -16.07 -9.01
CA MET A 111 -5.49 -14.69 -9.22
C MET A 111 -7.03 -14.68 -9.21
N LYS A 112 -7.65 -14.77 -8.01
CA LYS A 112 -9.11 -14.70 -7.86
C LYS A 112 -9.60 -13.32 -8.34
N LYS A 113 -10.89 -13.20 -8.74
CA LYS A 113 -11.51 -11.89 -9.00
C LYS A 113 -11.37 -11.05 -7.72
N TYR A 114 -10.56 -10.02 -7.78
CA TYR A 114 -10.27 -9.18 -6.63
C TYR A 114 -11.08 -7.91 -6.77
N GLN A 115 -12.09 -7.75 -5.97
CA GLN A 115 -12.71 -6.44 -5.75
C GLN A 115 -11.78 -5.70 -4.78
N ARG A 116 -10.94 -4.82 -5.30
CA ARG A 116 -10.20 -3.89 -4.45
C ARG A 116 -11.21 -2.97 -3.80
N LYS A 117 -11.04 -2.73 -2.52
CA LYS A 117 -11.96 -1.94 -1.72
C LYS A 117 -11.63 -0.46 -1.82
N VAL A 118 -12.63 0.38 -1.74
CA VAL A 118 -12.48 1.74 -1.26
C VAL A 118 -12.46 1.68 0.25
N VAL A 119 -11.49 2.29 0.89
CA VAL A 119 -11.38 2.33 2.35
C VAL A 119 -11.37 3.77 2.83
N PHE A 120 -12.19 4.05 3.84
CA PHE A 120 -12.16 5.30 4.58
C PHE A 120 -11.32 5.08 5.83
N ALA A 121 -10.31 5.92 6.03
CA ALA A 121 -9.35 5.80 7.11
C ALA A 121 -9.30 7.09 7.91
N GLY A 122 -9.54 7.02 9.23
CA GLY A 122 -9.62 8.24 10.01
C GLY A 122 -9.98 8.08 11.48
N ASP A 123 -10.59 9.13 12.01
CA ASP A 123 -11.01 9.29 13.38
C ASP A 123 -12.53 9.01 13.58
N SER A 124 -13.14 9.61 14.60
CA SER A 124 -14.56 9.45 14.92
C SER A 124 -15.49 9.91 13.80
N ILE A 125 -15.12 10.94 13.04
CA ILE A 125 -15.93 11.42 11.90
C ILE A 125 -15.98 10.31 10.84
N CYS A 126 -14.84 9.72 10.54
CA CYS A 126 -14.75 8.62 9.60
C CYS A 126 -15.39 7.34 10.15
N GLU A 127 -15.31 7.09 11.47
CA GLU A 127 -15.97 5.96 12.13
C GLU A 127 -17.49 6.07 12.02
N GLY A 128 -18.06 7.29 12.15
CA GLY A 128 -19.49 7.55 11.99
C GLY A 128 -20.04 7.11 10.63
N ILE A 129 -19.26 7.16 9.57
CA ILE A 129 -19.63 6.62 8.25
C ILE A 129 -20.01 5.13 8.32
N ALA A 130 -19.37 4.36 9.22
CA ALA A 130 -19.63 2.95 9.38
C ALA A 130 -20.89 2.63 10.19
N TYR A 131 -21.24 3.50 11.14
CA TYR A 131 -22.38 3.25 12.06
C TYR A 131 -23.71 3.78 11.55
N GLU A 132 -23.67 4.92 10.86
CA GLU A 132 -24.89 5.63 10.45
C GLU A 132 -25.46 5.15 9.09
N GLY A 133 -24.95 4.06 8.52
CA GLY A 133 -25.43 3.52 7.25
C GLY A 133 -25.17 4.43 6.04
N GLY A 134 -24.20 5.32 6.15
CA GLY A 134 -24.00 6.49 5.32
C GLY A 134 -23.68 6.30 3.84
N PHE A 135 -23.72 5.06 3.30
CA PHE A 135 -23.53 4.82 1.85
C PHE A 135 -24.42 3.68 1.33
N PRO A 136 -25.75 3.75 1.45
CA PRO A 136 -26.63 2.70 0.91
C PRO A 136 -26.49 2.55 -0.61
N THR A 137 -26.23 3.65 -1.33
CA THR A 137 -26.11 3.69 -2.80
C THR A 137 -24.80 3.11 -3.33
N MET A 138 -23.75 3.04 -2.52
CA MET A 138 -22.45 2.51 -2.96
C MET A 138 -22.31 0.99 -2.79
N HIS A 139 -23.34 0.27 -2.34
CA HIS A 139 -23.28 -1.17 -2.01
C HIS A 139 -22.04 -1.52 -1.15
N LEU A 140 -21.64 -0.60 -0.29
CA LEU A 140 -20.50 -0.76 0.59
C LEU A 140 -20.97 -1.46 1.87
N ASP A 141 -20.41 -2.62 2.16
CA ASP A 141 -20.37 -3.12 3.52
C ASP A 141 -19.45 -2.17 4.32
N ALA A 142 -20.01 -1.11 4.88
CA ALA A 142 -19.26 -0.01 5.53
C ALA A 142 -18.35 -0.56 6.64
N LYS A 143 -18.79 -1.56 7.41
CA LYS A 143 -18.00 -2.17 8.50
C LYS A 143 -16.68 -2.78 8.02
N LYS A 144 -16.62 -3.28 6.79
CA LYS A 144 -15.41 -3.88 6.21
C LYS A 144 -14.51 -2.87 5.51
N LYS A 145 -15.00 -1.66 5.23
CA LYS A 145 -14.33 -0.65 4.41
C LYS A 145 -13.95 0.61 5.17
N VAL A 146 -14.22 0.66 6.46
CA VAL A 146 -13.78 1.74 7.33
C VAL A 146 -12.67 1.22 8.24
N VAL A 147 -11.56 1.95 8.28
CA VAL A 147 -10.44 1.76 9.21
C VAL A 147 -10.32 3.04 10.01
N ALA A 148 -11.21 3.20 10.97
CA ALA A 148 -11.32 4.39 11.80
C ALA A 148 -11.68 4.01 13.22
N TYR A 149 -11.38 4.90 14.15
CA TYR A 149 -11.75 4.76 15.55
C TYR A 149 -11.75 6.13 16.23
N ARG A 150 -12.70 6.35 17.15
CA ARG A 150 -12.82 7.61 17.89
C ARG A 150 -11.55 7.98 18.64
N GLY A 151 -11.20 9.26 18.61
CA GLY A 151 -10.01 9.78 19.28
C GLY A 151 -8.69 9.50 18.57
N LEU A 152 -8.67 8.82 17.41
CA LEU A 152 -7.46 8.71 16.62
C LEU A 152 -7.03 10.07 16.06
N ASN A 153 -5.74 10.25 16.00
CA ASN A 153 -5.08 11.41 15.40
C ASN A 153 -3.93 10.95 14.49
N THR A 154 -3.18 11.87 13.90
CA THR A 154 -2.13 11.52 12.94
C THR A 154 -1.04 10.63 13.54
N VAL A 155 -0.69 10.80 14.83
CA VAL A 155 0.28 9.94 15.52
C VAL A 155 -0.35 8.59 15.87
N THR A 156 -1.50 8.63 16.56
CA THR A 156 -2.10 7.40 17.11
C THR A 156 -2.62 6.46 16.05
N PHE A 157 -2.91 6.93 14.84
CA PHE A 157 -3.29 6.10 13.71
C PHE A 157 -2.18 5.12 13.30
N HIS A 158 -0.91 5.48 13.44
CA HIS A 158 0.20 4.58 13.13
C HIS A 158 0.91 4.01 14.36
N THR A 159 0.56 4.43 15.58
CA THR A 159 1.22 3.92 16.80
C THR A 159 0.30 3.09 17.68
N LYS A 160 -0.98 3.46 17.83
CA LYS A 160 -1.91 2.80 18.75
C LYS A 160 -2.49 1.50 18.16
N ARG A 161 -2.31 0.39 18.86
CA ARG A 161 -2.72 -0.96 18.41
C ARG A 161 -4.14 -1.32 18.87
N ILE A 162 -5.15 -0.78 18.21
CA ILE A 162 -6.58 -0.98 18.56
C ILE A 162 -7.33 -1.94 17.62
N PHE A 163 -6.75 -2.28 16.48
CA PHE A 163 -7.38 -3.14 15.49
C PHE A 163 -6.89 -4.60 15.60
N LYS A 164 -7.29 -5.31 16.65
CA LYS A 164 -6.83 -6.69 16.95
C LYS A 164 -5.30 -6.79 16.91
N GLY A 165 -4.64 -5.98 17.72
CA GLY A 165 -3.18 -5.93 17.84
C GLY A 165 -2.45 -5.19 16.71
N ARG A 166 -3.18 -4.57 15.76
CA ARG A 166 -2.62 -3.75 14.68
C ARG A 166 -2.91 -2.27 14.90
N THR A 167 -2.05 -1.42 14.37
CA THR A 167 -2.33 0.01 14.25
C THR A 167 -3.32 0.27 13.11
N GLY A 168 -3.90 1.48 13.05
CA GLY A 168 -4.77 1.89 11.94
C GLY A 168 -4.06 1.78 10.59
N LEU A 169 -2.81 2.25 10.50
CA LEU A 169 -2.00 2.15 9.28
C LEU A 169 -1.74 0.69 8.87
N GLN A 170 -1.36 -0.17 9.81
CA GLN A 170 -1.15 -1.60 9.54
C GLN A 170 -2.44 -2.29 9.08
N LYS A 171 -3.57 -1.93 9.68
CA LYS A 171 -4.88 -2.46 9.28
C LYS A 171 -5.26 -1.99 7.89
N LEU A 172 -5.08 -0.69 7.59
CA LEU A 172 -5.35 -0.10 6.28
C LEU A 172 -4.53 -0.80 5.17
N ILE A 173 -3.23 -0.96 5.38
CA ILE A 173 -2.34 -1.65 4.43
C ILE A 173 -2.79 -3.11 4.23
N ALA A 174 -3.21 -3.80 5.30
CA ALA A 174 -3.70 -5.17 5.22
C ALA A 174 -5.03 -5.32 4.44
N GLU A 175 -5.86 -4.27 4.40
CA GLU A 175 -7.08 -4.24 3.58
C GLU A 175 -6.76 -4.14 2.07
N ASN A 176 -5.55 -3.72 1.73
CA ASN A 176 -5.06 -3.59 0.35
C ASN A 176 -6.05 -2.81 -0.55
N PRO A 177 -6.35 -1.54 -0.23
CA PRO A 177 -7.33 -0.74 -0.96
C PRO A 177 -6.85 -0.39 -2.37
N TYR A 178 -7.77 -0.24 -3.34
CA TYR A 178 -7.41 0.46 -4.58
C TYR A 178 -7.49 1.97 -4.40
N ARG A 179 -8.35 2.43 -3.48
CA ARG A 179 -8.48 3.84 -3.10
C ARG A 179 -8.65 3.95 -1.59
N VAL A 180 -7.98 4.92 -1.00
CA VAL A 180 -8.17 5.29 0.40
C VAL A 180 -8.48 6.77 0.52
N TYR A 181 -9.49 7.10 1.30
CA TYR A 181 -9.80 8.45 1.75
C TYR A 181 -9.25 8.61 3.17
N MET A 182 -8.29 9.53 3.37
CA MET A 182 -7.66 9.77 4.66
C MET A 182 -8.28 11.01 5.30
N MET A 183 -8.87 10.82 6.48
CA MET A 183 -9.65 11.82 7.23
C MET A 183 -9.17 11.85 8.68
N LEU A 184 -8.03 12.51 8.94
CA LEU A 184 -7.43 12.68 10.27
C LEU A 184 -7.08 14.14 10.51
N GLY A 185 -6.98 14.52 11.77
CA GLY A 185 -6.51 15.84 12.18
C GLY A 185 -7.47 16.62 13.09
N MET A 186 -8.76 16.29 13.11
CA MET A 186 -9.74 17.01 13.92
C MET A 186 -9.40 16.94 15.42
N ASN A 187 -8.97 15.79 15.91
CA ASN A 187 -8.73 15.55 17.34
C ASN A 187 -7.49 16.25 17.90
N GLU A 188 -6.63 16.84 17.06
CA GLU A 188 -5.36 17.37 17.49
C GLU A 188 -5.05 18.77 16.95
N ILE A 189 -5.83 19.26 15.98
CA ILE A 189 -5.58 20.54 15.31
C ILE A 189 -5.57 21.73 16.26
N HIS A 190 -6.24 21.64 17.41
CA HIS A 190 -6.35 22.75 18.37
C HIS A 190 -5.12 22.88 19.29
N TYR A 191 -4.25 21.84 19.38
CA TYR A 191 -3.07 21.84 20.26
C TYR A 191 -1.76 21.44 19.58
N ARG A 192 -1.81 20.84 18.37
CA ARG A 192 -0.60 20.45 17.62
C ARG A 192 -0.33 21.38 16.44
N PRO A 193 0.96 21.71 16.18
CA PRO A 193 1.32 22.47 14.98
C PRO A 193 0.96 21.73 13.68
N ALA A 194 0.34 22.45 12.75
CA ALA A 194 -0.02 21.88 11.45
C ALA A 194 1.18 21.26 10.69
N SER A 195 2.40 21.79 10.89
CA SER A 195 3.62 21.25 10.28
C SER A 195 3.93 19.82 10.72
N GLN A 196 3.79 19.52 12.01
CA GLN A 196 4.01 18.18 12.55
C GLN A 196 2.97 17.19 11.99
N MET A 197 1.70 17.59 12.00
CA MET A 197 0.63 16.75 11.46
C MET A 197 0.83 16.44 9.95
N ILE A 198 1.37 17.37 9.18
CA ILE A 198 1.69 17.17 7.77
C ILE A 198 2.86 16.21 7.59
N SER A 199 3.85 16.22 8.50
CA SER A 199 4.94 15.23 8.49
C SER A 199 4.40 13.82 8.73
N GLU A 200 3.53 13.65 9.72
CA GLU A 200 2.87 12.36 10.02
C GLU A 200 2.04 11.85 8.82
N TYR A 201 1.33 12.77 8.15
CA TYR A 201 0.61 12.40 6.92
C TYR A 201 1.55 11.90 5.83
N LYS A 202 2.71 12.56 5.64
CA LYS A 202 3.71 12.16 4.67
C LYS A 202 4.22 10.74 4.97
N ASP A 203 4.57 10.45 6.21
CA ASP A 203 5.06 9.13 6.62
C ASP A 203 4.01 8.02 6.38
N MET A 204 2.74 8.30 6.70
CA MET A 204 1.64 7.37 6.42
C MET A 204 1.46 7.13 4.92
N ILE A 205 1.54 8.18 4.10
CA ILE A 205 1.41 8.09 2.64
C ILE A 205 2.55 7.25 2.07
N GLU A 206 3.79 7.51 2.47
CA GLU A 206 4.97 6.76 2.03
C GLU A 206 4.85 5.27 2.39
N ALA A 207 4.39 4.95 3.60
CA ALA A 207 4.16 3.56 4.00
C ALA A 207 3.07 2.86 3.16
N ILE A 208 1.99 3.56 2.82
CA ILE A 208 0.93 3.03 1.95
C ILE A 208 1.48 2.80 0.53
N GLN A 209 2.22 3.76 -0.02
CA GLN A 209 2.82 3.66 -1.36
C GLN A 209 3.90 2.58 -1.42
N GLN A 210 4.68 2.40 -0.36
CA GLN A 210 5.65 1.31 -0.26
C GLN A 210 4.96 -0.06 -0.25
N ALA A 211 3.80 -0.17 0.40
CA ALA A 211 3.03 -1.41 0.44
C ALA A 211 2.36 -1.71 -0.92
N ASP A 212 1.72 -0.72 -1.54
CA ASP A 212 1.18 -0.79 -2.91
C ASP A 212 1.21 0.58 -3.59
N PRO A 213 2.16 0.83 -4.52
CA PRO A 213 2.29 2.11 -5.23
C PRO A 213 1.09 2.42 -6.16
N ASN A 214 0.19 1.46 -6.39
CA ASN A 214 -1.02 1.68 -7.19
C ASN A 214 -2.24 2.03 -6.35
N THR A 215 -2.10 2.22 -5.04
CA THR A 215 -3.19 2.71 -4.20
C THR A 215 -3.44 4.19 -4.52
N ASP A 216 -4.66 4.49 -4.96
CA ASP A 216 -5.12 5.86 -5.18
C ASP A 216 -5.43 6.49 -3.80
N ILE A 217 -4.58 7.44 -3.38
CA ILE A 217 -4.72 8.10 -2.08
C ILE A 217 -5.41 9.45 -2.28
N VAL A 218 -6.48 9.67 -1.51
CA VAL A 218 -7.24 10.92 -1.47
C VAL A 218 -7.10 11.50 -0.08
N LEU A 219 -6.49 12.66 0.05
CA LEU A 219 -6.42 13.41 1.29
C LEU A 219 -7.67 14.26 1.42
N CYS A 220 -8.39 14.13 2.53
CA CYS A 220 -9.62 14.87 2.77
C CYS A 220 -9.37 16.07 3.67
N ALA A 221 -9.99 17.19 3.38
CA ALA A 221 -9.96 18.36 4.26
C ALA A 221 -10.52 18.02 5.64
N VAL A 222 -10.00 18.67 6.67
CA VAL A 222 -10.63 18.71 7.99
C VAL A 222 -11.83 19.64 7.91
N SER A 223 -12.98 19.20 8.42
CA SER A 223 -14.23 19.95 8.38
C SER A 223 -14.14 21.25 9.19
N PRO A 224 -14.96 22.27 8.86
CA PRO A 224 -15.14 23.41 9.74
C PRO A 224 -15.78 22.96 11.06
N VAL A 225 -15.65 23.79 12.09
CA VAL A 225 -16.30 23.59 13.38
C VAL A 225 -17.33 24.66 13.66
N THR A 226 -18.23 24.44 14.62
CA THR A 226 -19.21 25.44 15.07
C THR A 226 -18.53 26.64 15.74
N ARG A 227 -19.25 27.76 15.82
CA ARG A 227 -18.78 28.94 16.57
C ARG A 227 -18.48 28.59 18.03
N ALA A 228 -19.35 27.82 18.66
CA ALA A 228 -19.20 27.36 20.04
C ALA A 228 -17.93 26.49 20.21
N GLU A 229 -17.67 25.58 19.29
CA GLU A 229 -16.48 24.74 19.36
C GLU A 229 -15.19 25.55 19.16
N LYS A 230 -15.20 26.49 18.20
CA LYS A 230 -14.05 27.39 18.01
C LYS A 230 -13.81 28.32 19.21
N ALA A 231 -14.87 28.76 19.90
CA ALA A 231 -14.73 29.55 21.14
C ALA A 231 -14.16 28.72 22.28
N ARG A 232 -14.61 27.45 22.41
CA ARG A 232 -14.10 26.52 23.42
C ARG A 232 -12.65 26.10 23.15
N HIS A 233 -12.27 25.98 21.90
CA HIS A 233 -10.94 25.58 21.45
C HIS A 233 -10.36 26.57 20.43
N PRO A 234 -9.77 27.70 20.87
CA PRO A 234 -9.25 28.75 19.97
C PRO A 234 -8.22 28.25 18.94
N GLY A 235 -7.50 27.15 19.23
CA GLY A 235 -6.57 26.50 18.32
C GLY A 235 -7.22 25.98 17.06
N MET A 236 -8.54 25.82 17.02
CA MET A 236 -9.28 25.42 15.78
C MET A 236 -9.13 26.43 14.63
N LYS A 237 -8.65 27.65 14.92
CA LYS A 237 -8.21 28.62 13.88
C LYS A 237 -7.15 28.09 12.93
N GLN A 238 -6.47 26.99 13.30
CA GLN A 238 -5.47 26.31 12.46
C GLN A 238 -6.10 25.47 11.32
N ILE A 239 -7.38 25.13 11.37
CA ILE A 239 -8.03 24.28 10.35
C ILE A 239 -7.77 24.77 8.92
N PRO A 240 -7.98 26.04 8.54
CA PRO A 240 -7.70 26.51 7.18
C PRO A 240 -6.22 26.45 6.81
N ILE A 241 -5.32 26.65 7.78
CA ILE A 241 -3.87 26.56 7.58
C ILE A 241 -3.47 25.11 7.30
N PHE A 242 -3.96 24.18 8.10
CA PHE A 242 -3.73 22.75 7.93
C PHE A 242 -4.26 22.25 6.59
N ASN A 243 -5.51 22.56 6.24
CA ASN A 243 -6.14 22.16 4.97
C ASN A 243 -5.33 22.67 3.77
N ARG A 244 -4.86 23.92 3.79
CA ARG A 244 -3.99 24.48 2.76
C ARG A 244 -2.65 23.74 2.64
N ARG A 245 -2.04 23.36 3.78
CA ARG A 245 -0.79 22.59 3.81
C ARG A 245 -1.02 21.15 3.32
N LEU A 246 -2.14 20.53 3.70
CA LEU A 246 -2.52 19.19 3.26
C LEU A 246 -2.76 19.15 1.74
N LYS A 247 -3.42 20.18 1.18
CA LYS A 247 -3.58 20.38 -0.26
C LYS A 247 -2.23 20.51 -0.98
N LYS A 248 -1.29 21.28 -0.41
CA LYS A 248 0.08 21.40 -0.94
C LYS A 248 0.82 20.07 -0.89
N LEU A 249 0.70 19.30 0.19
CA LEU A 249 1.29 17.96 0.31
C LEU A 249 0.73 17.03 -0.77
N ALA A 250 -0.60 16.99 -0.95
CA ALA A 250 -1.24 16.21 -2.00
C ALA A 250 -0.66 16.53 -3.38
N LYS A 251 -0.59 17.82 -3.73
CA LYS A 251 0.01 18.27 -5.00
C LYS A 251 1.46 17.83 -5.15
N LYS A 252 2.29 18.01 -4.11
CA LYS A 252 3.71 17.64 -4.11
C LYS A 252 3.92 16.15 -4.33
N MET A 253 3.05 15.30 -3.78
CA MET A 253 3.14 13.84 -3.88
C MET A 253 2.31 13.24 -5.03
N GLY A 254 1.72 14.07 -5.91
CA GLY A 254 0.90 13.60 -7.03
C GLY A 254 -0.40 12.91 -6.61
N LEU A 255 -0.97 13.27 -5.45
CA LEU A 255 -2.17 12.71 -4.87
C LEU A 255 -3.40 13.57 -5.11
N LYS A 256 -4.57 12.99 -4.90
CA LYS A 256 -5.84 13.70 -4.92
C LYS A 256 -6.09 14.40 -3.58
N TYR A 257 -6.75 15.55 -3.65
CA TYR A 257 -7.24 16.27 -2.49
C TYR A 257 -8.74 16.50 -2.64
N LEU A 258 -9.51 16.14 -1.62
CA LEU A 258 -10.96 16.34 -1.57
C LEU A 258 -11.25 17.46 -0.56
N ASP A 259 -11.71 18.59 -1.07
CA ASP A 259 -12.24 19.69 -0.27
C ASP A 259 -13.75 19.69 -0.33
N TYR A 260 -14.37 19.35 0.76
CA TYR A 260 -15.82 19.37 0.92
C TYR A 260 -16.27 20.46 1.91
N THR A 261 -15.33 21.31 2.36
CA THR A 261 -15.57 22.25 3.44
C THR A 261 -16.55 23.36 3.05
N ASP A 262 -16.55 23.81 1.80
CA ASP A 262 -17.44 24.89 1.36
C ASP A 262 -18.90 24.49 1.42
N PHE A 263 -19.19 23.21 1.16
CA PHE A 263 -20.54 22.68 1.30
C PHE A 263 -21.03 22.72 2.76
N LEU A 264 -20.12 22.54 3.72
CA LEU A 264 -20.43 22.49 5.16
C LEU A 264 -20.48 23.83 5.84
N LYS A 265 -19.94 24.90 5.24
CA LYS A 265 -19.82 26.22 5.84
C LYS A 265 -21.09 27.04 5.72
N ASP A 266 -21.42 27.78 6.78
CA ASP A 266 -22.32 28.93 6.72
C ASP A 266 -21.59 30.15 6.09
N SER A 267 -22.29 31.28 5.95
CA SER A 267 -21.73 32.54 5.44
C SER A 267 -20.59 33.10 6.29
N GLY A 268 -20.49 32.70 7.55
CA GLY A 268 -19.40 33.08 8.47
C GLY A 268 -18.22 32.11 8.46
N GLY A 269 -18.24 31.06 7.61
CA GLY A 269 -17.18 30.05 7.50
C GLY A 269 -17.17 28.99 8.61
N PHE A 270 -18.24 28.92 9.39
CA PHE A 270 -18.43 27.92 10.46
C PHE A 270 -19.28 26.75 9.95
N LEU A 271 -19.23 25.65 10.66
CA LEU A 271 -20.08 24.49 10.37
C LEU A 271 -21.56 24.91 10.47
N LYS A 272 -22.34 24.68 9.42
CA LYS A 272 -23.77 24.97 9.38
C LYS A 272 -24.51 24.26 10.50
N ALA A 273 -25.54 24.91 11.07
CA ALA A 273 -26.49 24.28 11.96
C ALA A 273 -27.09 23.02 11.29
N GLY A 274 -27.24 21.93 12.03
CA GLY A 274 -27.73 20.64 11.51
C GLY A 274 -26.66 19.71 10.97
N TYR A 275 -25.43 20.19 10.75
CA TYR A 275 -24.26 19.35 10.43
C TYR A 275 -23.31 19.17 11.62
N ALA A 276 -23.61 19.86 12.74
CA ALA A 276 -22.84 19.66 13.96
C ALA A 276 -23.06 18.25 14.48
N MET A 277 -21.99 17.53 14.68
CA MET A 277 -22.02 16.29 15.46
C MET A 277 -22.22 16.68 16.91
N ASP A 278 -23.35 16.32 17.48
CA ASP A 278 -23.50 16.34 18.91
C ASP A 278 -22.62 15.21 19.48
N ILE A 279 -21.57 15.59 20.20
CA ILE A 279 -20.58 14.67 20.77
C ILE A 279 -21.21 13.74 21.82
N ILE A 280 -22.46 14.02 22.22
CA ILE A 280 -23.23 13.25 23.19
C ILE A 280 -24.49 12.67 22.53
N GLY A 281 -24.32 11.73 21.64
CA GLY A 281 -25.33 10.68 21.41
C GLY A 281 -26.45 10.94 20.42
N SER A 282 -26.36 11.84 19.44
CA SER A 282 -27.39 11.94 18.41
C SER A 282 -26.84 12.06 16.99
N ARG A 283 -27.33 11.19 16.19
CA ARG A 283 -27.43 11.00 14.75
C ARG A 283 -26.71 12.00 13.85
N LEU A 284 -25.59 11.56 13.26
CA LEU A 284 -25.08 12.07 12.00
C LEU A 284 -26.18 11.97 10.92
N ARG A 285 -26.82 13.05 10.58
CA ARG A 285 -27.41 13.17 9.25
C ARG A 285 -26.26 13.47 8.29
N MET A 286 -25.65 12.42 7.78
CA MET A 286 -24.71 12.58 6.69
C MET A 286 -25.45 12.89 5.41
N LEU A 287 -24.97 13.94 4.81
CA LEU A 287 -25.12 14.46 3.49
C LEU A 287 -25.61 13.45 2.46
N ASN A 288 -26.73 13.74 1.84
CA ASN A 288 -27.00 13.34 0.48
C ASN A 288 -25.90 13.94 -0.42
N LEU A 289 -24.82 13.20 -0.61
CA LEU A 289 -23.83 13.44 -1.68
C LEU A 289 -24.34 12.92 -3.03
N GLU A 290 -25.67 12.90 -3.19
CA GLU A 290 -26.31 12.65 -4.47
C GLU A 290 -26.73 13.99 -5.06
N ARG A 291 -25.80 14.64 -5.78
CA ARG A 291 -26.03 15.47 -6.97
C ARG A 291 -24.72 15.79 -7.65
#